data_452b0ea12e142c6cf8e700b18b483cec
#
_entry.id   452b0ea12e142c6cf8e700b18b483cec
#
_cell.length_a   1.000
_cell.length_b   1.000
_cell.length_c   1.000
_cell.angle_alpha   90.00
_cell.angle_beta   90.00
_cell.angle_gamma   90.00
#
_symmetry.space_group_name_H-M   'P 1'
#
loop_
_entity.id
_entity.type
_entity.pdbx_description
1 polymer ?
#
loop_
_entity_poly.entity_id
_entity_poly.type
_entity_poly.pdbx_seq_one_letter_code
_entity_poly.pdbx_strand_id
1 'polypeptide(L)'
;MQETGSPLSNSKSLPERREAITDQQVLIVGGGHVGLSFALLLAHHGIASTLLEKNRYPTISPTDDRTRSHYLDSRNTALSRRTVQIYQEIGLWDELQSHACRIDSVQISEQGSFGRAQLNKVEEKVESFGQVIENAWLGRKLLLAAQQSPLIILIDNASVNTVAQQADGVTLSFSSDGEAENEQQLQASVLVACDGRDSTVRQLLNIGTTTYDYQQTAIVGVVETDRPHEHVAIERFSPAGPLAVLPLTDPEGDGNDKYQHGYRRSVVWVCPTGEETKYLEDDAQFLQTLQQAFGQRAGTFVAAGRRGAYPLSRVLADKQVEGRCVIMGNAAHTLHPVAGQGFNLCMRDAHVLAQMMS
;
A
#
# COMPACT_ATOMS: atom_id res chain seq x y z
N MET A 1 -49.32 -9.13 14.41
CA MET A 1 -49.01 -8.76 13.01
C MET A 1 -47.64 -8.12 13.03
N GLN A 2 -46.61 -8.90 12.72
CA GLN A 2 -45.24 -8.43 12.65
C GLN A 2 -44.89 -8.40 11.17
N GLU A 3 -44.62 -7.23 10.63
CA GLU A 3 -44.07 -7.10 9.28
C GLU A 3 -42.56 -7.26 9.34
N THR A 4 -42.09 -8.35 8.78
CA THR A 4 -40.66 -8.65 8.56
C THR A 4 -40.21 -7.92 7.31
N GLY A 5 -39.45 -6.84 7.47
CA GLY A 5 -38.75 -6.17 6.38
C GLY A 5 -37.65 -7.06 5.81
N SER A 6 -37.76 -7.45 4.55
CA SER A 6 -36.72 -8.12 3.77
C SER A 6 -35.52 -7.19 3.55
N PRO A 7 -34.27 -7.69 3.61
CA PRO A 7 -33.09 -6.94 3.23
C PRO A 7 -33.07 -6.72 1.72
N LEU A 8 -32.92 -5.48 1.29
CA LEU A 8 -32.77 -5.07 -0.10
C LEU A 8 -31.50 -5.70 -0.69
N SER A 9 -31.68 -6.72 -1.51
CA SER A 9 -30.61 -7.28 -2.34
C SER A 9 -30.36 -6.34 -3.52
N ASN A 10 -29.30 -5.55 -3.45
CA ASN A 10 -28.84 -4.67 -4.54
C ASN A 10 -27.98 -5.46 -5.52
N SER A 11 -28.46 -6.59 -6.05
CA SER A 11 -27.82 -7.33 -7.13
C SER A 11 -28.40 -6.89 -8.47
N LYS A 12 -27.95 -5.73 -8.97
CA LYS A 12 -28.11 -5.46 -10.39
C LYS A 12 -27.30 -6.48 -11.19
N SER A 13 -27.91 -7.09 -12.20
CA SER A 13 -27.25 -8.05 -13.09
C SER A 13 -26.12 -7.38 -13.88
N LEU A 14 -25.09 -8.12 -14.26
CA LEU A 14 -23.97 -7.67 -15.10
C LEU A 14 -24.39 -6.87 -16.36
N PRO A 15 -25.51 -7.17 -17.08
CA PRO A 15 -25.99 -6.36 -18.20
C PRO A 15 -26.47 -4.97 -17.80
N GLU A 16 -27.18 -4.81 -16.67
CA GLU A 16 -27.67 -3.51 -16.19
C GLU A 16 -26.56 -2.59 -15.68
N ARG A 17 -25.43 -3.19 -15.23
CA ARG A 17 -24.21 -2.43 -14.93
C ARG A 17 -23.48 -2.00 -16.20
N ARG A 18 -23.61 -2.75 -17.32
CA ARG A 18 -22.95 -2.42 -18.60
C ARG A 18 -23.51 -1.15 -19.27
N GLU A 19 -24.80 -0.84 -19.16
CA GLU A 19 -25.35 0.41 -19.69
C GLU A 19 -24.84 1.65 -18.91
N ALA A 20 -24.45 1.50 -17.64
CA ALA A 20 -23.86 2.57 -16.86
C ALA A 20 -22.36 2.82 -17.16
N ILE A 21 -21.71 1.94 -17.96
CA ILE A 21 -20.28 2.00 -18.29
C ILE A 21 -19.96 3.05 -19.37
N THR A 22 -20.95 3.50 -20.13
CA THR A 22 -20.75 4.39 -21.29
C THR A 22 -20.43 5.85 -20.93
N ASP A 23 -20.61 6.26 -19.68
CA ASP A 23 -20.41 7.66 -19.23
C ASP A 23 -19.28 7.80 -18.18
N GLN A 24 -18.35 6.87 -18.16
CA GLN A 24 -17.28 6.89 -17.17
C GLN A 24 -16.24 7.95 -17.48
N GLN A 25 -16.02 8.85 -16.55
CA GLN A 25 -15.02 9.91 -16.71
C GLN A 25 -13.59 9.40 -16.62
N VAL A 26 -13.34 8.37 -15.75
CA VAL A 26 -11.99 7.90 -15.43
C VAL A 26 -11.89 6.37 -15.44
N LEU A 27 -10.93 5.85 -16.20
CA LEU A 27 -10.46 4.47 -16.09
C LEU A 27 -9.20 4.42 -15.22
N ILE A 28 -9.16 3.47 -14.29
CA ILE A 28 -8.00 3.21 -13.44
C ILE A 28 -7.51 1.78 -13.72
N VAL A 29 -6.23 1.61 -13.99
CA VAL A 29 -5.60 0.31 -14.16
C VAL A 29 -4.68 0.02 -13.00
N GLY A 30 -4.93 -1.09 -12.29
CA GLY A 30 -4.22 -1.50 -11.09
C GLY A 30 -4.99 -1.21 -9.80
N GLY A 31 -5.49 -2.29 -9.18
CA GLY A 31 -6.33 -2.28 -7.98
C GLY A 31 -5.54 -2.45 -6.67
N GLY A 32 -4.29 -2.06 -6.64
CA GLY A 32 -3.50 -1.98 -5.42
C GLY A 32 -3.89 -0.79 -4.52
N HIS A 33 -3.15 -0.58 -3.43
CA HIS A 33 -3.45 0.48 -2.45
C HIS A 33 -3.59 1.87 -3.09
N VAL A 34 -2.74 2.21 -4.07
CA VAL A 34 -2.78 3.52 -4.74
C VAL A 34 -4.01 3.65 -5.62
N GLY A 35 -4.31 2.66 -6.47
CA GLY A 35 -5.46 2.71 -7.37
C GLY A 35 -6.79 2.72 -6.62
N LEU A 36 -6.95 1.87 -5.59
CA LEU A 36 -8.15 1.87 -4.73
C LEU A 36 -8.30 3.21 -3.99
N SER A 37 -7.21 3.77 -3.45
CA SER A 37 -7.26 5.07 -2.79
C SER A 37 -7.63 6.20 -3.76
N PHE A 38 -7.10 6.15 -4.99
CA PHE A 38 -7.44 7.14 -6.02
C PHE A 38 -8.92 7.04 -6.43
N ALA A 39 -9.45 5.83 -6.62
CA ALA A 39 -10.87 5.62 -6.91
C ALA A 39 -11.77 6.19 -5.80
N LEU A 40 -11.40 5.98 -4.52
CA LEU A 40 -12.13 6.53 -3.38
C LEU A 40 -12.03 8.06 -3.30
N LEU A 41 -10.89 8.64 -3.64
CA LEU A 41 -10.71 10.09 -3.74
C LEU A 41 -11.59 10.69 -4.84
N LEU A 42 -11.66 10.06 -6.01
CA LEU A 42 -12.57 10.47 -7.08
C LEU A 42 -14.04 10.38 -6.63
N ALA A 43 -14.42 9.28 -5.99
CA ALA A 43 -15.77 9.10 -5.47
C ALA A 43 -16.13 10.15 -4.41
N HIS A 44 -15.18 10.56 -3.54
CA HIS A 44 -15.36 11.67 -2.60
C HIS A 44 -15.71 12.99 -3.30
N HIS A 45 -15.13 13.23 -4.47
CA HIS A 45 -15.45 14.38 -5.33
C HIS A 45 -16.65 14.17 -6.28
N GLY A 46 -17.38 13.06 -6.15
CA GLY A 46 -18.54 12.78 -6.98
C GLY A 46 -18.21 12.26 -8.39
N ILE A 47 -16.96 11.88 -8.65
CA ILE A 47 -16.49 11.42 -9.96
C ILE A 47 -16.58 9.90 -10.03
N ALA A 48 -17.31 9.39 -11.01
CA ALA A 48 -17.41 7.95 -11.27
C ALA A 48 -16.13 7.41 -11.93
N SER A 49 -15.74 6.19 -11.54
CA SER A 49 -14.57 5.52 -12.10
C SER A 49 -14.77 4.02 -12.26
N THR A 50 -14.09 3.44 -13.25
CA THR A 50 -13.94 2.00 -13.41
C THR A 50 -12.48 1.61 -13.15
N LEU A 51 -12.28 0.69 -12.23
CA LEU A 51 -10.98 0.19 -11.85
C LEU A 51 -10.81 -1.26 -12.30
N LEU A 52 -9.75 -1.51 -13.09
CA LEU A 52 -9.36 -2.83 -13.57
C LEU A 52 -8.20 -3.36 -12.74
N GLU A 53 -8.30 -4.62 -12.28
CA GLU A 53 -7.23 -5.34 -11.58
C GLU A 53 -6.97 -6.69 -12.27
N LYS A 54 -5.70 -6.97 -12.56
CA LYS A 54 -5.31 -8.22 -13.26
C LYS A 54 -5.53 -9.48 -12.43
N ASN A 55 -5.42 -9.35 -11.11
CA ASN A 55 -5.62 -10.48 -10.19
C ASN A 55 -7.06 -10.49 -9.70
N ARG A 56 -7.54 -11.67 -9.34
CA ARG A 56 -8.83 -11.80 -8.66
C ARG A 56 -8.73 -11.22 -7.24
N TYR A 57 -9.68 -10.39 -6.87
CA TYR A 57 -9.79 -9.96 -5.48
C TYR A 57 -10.24 -11.12 -4.60
N PRO A 58 -9.75 -11.19 -3.36
CA PRO A 58 -10.25 -12.17 -2.40
C PRO A 58 -11.71 -11.86 -2.05
N THR A 59 -12.45 -12.90 -1.77
CA THR A 59 -13.77 -12.76 -1.15
C THR A 59 -13.58 -12.26 0.28
N ILE A 60 -13.99 -11.03 0.56
CA ILE A 60 -13.88 -10.42 1.87
C ILE A 60 -15.27 -10.42 2.51
N SER A 61 -15.40 -11.05 3.70
CA SER A 61 -16.58 -10.89 4.53
C SER A 61 -16.47 -9.60 5.33
N PRO A 62 -17.47 -8.71 5.33
CA PRO A 62 -17.46 -7.48 6.12
C PRO A 62 -17.33 -7.72 7.64
N THR A 63 -17.77 -8.89 8.11
CA THR A 63 -17.81 -9.27 9.52
C THR A 63 -16.62 -10.12 9.98
N ASP A 64 -15.75 -10.54 9.07
CA ASP A 64 -14.63 -11.41 9.41
C ASP A 64 -13.35 -10.60 9.61
N ASP A 65 -13.14 -10.12 10.83
CA ASP A 65 -11.90 -9.45 11.24
C ASP A 65 -10.70 -10.42 11.35
N ARG A 66 -10.95 -11.73 11.29
CA ARG A 66 -9.94 -12.79 11.49
C ARG A 66 -9.21 -13.23 10.22
N THR A 67 -9.56 -12.73 9.03
CA THR A 67 -8.90 -13.12 7.79
C THR A 67 -7.50 -12.48 7.66
N ARG A 68 -6.64 -12.85 8.61
CA ARG A 68 -5.20 -12.58 8.60
C ARG A 68 -4.43 -13.35 7.52
N SER A 69 -5.05 -14.31 6.81
CA SER A 69 -4.26 -15.37 6.19
C SER A 69 -4.05 -15.27 4.68
N HIS A 70 -4.74 -14.44 3.94
CA HIS A 70 -4.66 -14.53 2.47
C HIS A 70 -4.14 -13.28 1.74
N TYR A 71 -4.15 -12.10 2.34
CA TYR A 71 -3.29 -11.00 1.93
C TYR A 71 -2.02 -11.02 2.76
N LEU A 72 -1.19 -12.02 2.51
CA LEU A 72 0.09 -12.23 3.21
C LEU A 72 1.17 -11.29 2.69
N ASP A 73 0.83 -10.03 2.56
CA ASP A 73 1.85 -9.01 2.54
C ASP A 73 2.29 -8.79 4.00
N SER A 74 3.42 -9.36 4.36
CA SER A 74 4.07 -9.15 5.67
C SER A 74 4.61 -7.71 5.79
N ARG A 75 4.42 -6.89 4.75
CA ARG A 75 4.85 -5.50 4.72
C ARG A 75 3.91 -4.63 5.53
N ASN A 76 4.53 -3.60 6.08
CA ASN A 76 3.84 -2.54 6.78
C ASN A 76 4.17 -1.22 6.11
N THR A 77 3.24 -0.30 6.14
CA THR A 77 3.43 1.03 5.55
C THR A 77 3.40 2.08 6.66
N ALA A 78 4.44 2.92 6.68
CA ALA A 78 4.43 4.13 7.49
C ALA A 78 3.66 5.22 6.74
N LEU A 79 2.45 5.52 7.19
CA LEU A 79 1.62 6.60 6.69
C LEU A 79 2.10 7.93 7.27
N SER A 80 2.42 8.90 6.42
CA SER A 80 2.74 10.25 6.85
C SER A 80 1.48 10.94 7.42
N ARG A 81 1.68 12.01 8.19
CA ARG A 81 0.57 12.85 8.67
C ARG A 81 -0.37 13.28 7.54
N ARG A 82 0.18 13.69 6.40
CA ARG A 82 -0.64 14.10 5.25
C ARG A 82 -1.48 12.95 4.70
N THR A 83 -0.93 11.75 4.61
CA THR A 83 -1.68 10.57 4.17
C THR A 83 -2.80 10.22 5.14
N VAL A 84 -2.56 10.32 6.45
CA VAL A 84 -3.62 10.15 7.47
C VAL A 84 -4.73 11.19 7.27
N GLN A 85 -4.37 12.46 7.09
CA GLN A 85 -5.33 13.54 6.83
C GLN A 85 -6.17 13.30 5.56
N ILE A 86 -5.55 12.78 4.50
CA ILE A 86 -6.26 12.41 3.26
C ILE A 86 -7.32 11.31 3.56
N TYR A 87 -6.96 10.28 4.33
CA TYR A 87 -7.92 9.25 4.71
C TYR A 87 -9.01 9.75 5.69
N GLN A 88 -8.70 10.74 6.53
CA GLN A 88 -9.69 11.45 7.35
C GLN A 88 -10.66 12.25 6.47
N GLU A 89 -10.16 12.98 5.50
CA GLU A 89 -10.94 13.79 4.56
C GLU A 89 -11.99 12.97 3.81
N ILE A 90 -11.65 11.76 3.36
CA ILE A 90 -12.57 10.85 2.67
C ILE A 90 -13.38 9.94 3.62
N GLY A 91 -13.27 10.15 4.95
CA GLY A 91 -14.03 9.39 5.95
C GLY A 91 -13.61 7.95 6.17
N LEU A 92 -12.41 7.54 5.68
CA LEU A 92 -11.93 6.16 5.80
C LEU A 92 -11.09 5.91 7.05
N TRP A 93 -10.57 6.97 7.70
CA TRP A 93 -9.63 6.83 8.80
C TRP A 93 -10.20 6.06 9.99
N ASP A 94 -11.47 6.23 10.31
CA ASP A 94 -12.11 5.54 11.44
C ASP A 94 -12.10 4.02 11.28
N GLU A 95 -12.13 3.53 10.04
CA GLU A 95 -11.99 2.11 9.69
C GLU A 95 -10.53 1.60 9.76
N LEU A 96 -9.56 2.51 9.61
CA LEU A 96 -8.14 2.17 9.54
C LEU A 96 -7.46 2.24 10.91
N GLN A 97 -7.85 3.20 11.76
CA GLN A 97 -7.10 3.58 12.96
C GLN A 97 -6.94 2.47 14.00
N SER A 98 -7.87 1.51 14.07
CA SER A 98 -7.80 0.39 15.02
C SER A 98 -6.56 -0.51 14.83
N HIS A 99 -6.02 -0.54 13.60
CA HIS A 99 -4.84 -1.32 13.24
C HIS A 99 -3.65 -0.42 12.84
N ALA A 100 -3.70 0.84 13.21
CA ALA A 100 -2.65 1.81 12.93
C ALA A 100 -1.93 2.20 14.22
N CYS A 101 -0.62 1.96 14.27
CA CYS A 101 0.20 2.34 15.41
C CYS A 101 0.86 3.70 15.18
N ARG A 102 0.60 4.67 16.04
CA ARG A 102 1.16 6.01 15.91
C ARG A 102 2.67 6.04 16.16
N ILE A 103 3.35 7.00 15.54
CA ILE A 103 4.76 7.30 15.76
C ILE A 103 4.84 8.62 16.53
N ASP A 104 5.20 8.56 17.81
CA ASP A 104 5.32 9.71 18.70
C ASP A 104 6.73 10.27 18.77
N SER A 105 7.73 9.44 18.48
CA SER A 105 9.14 9.82 18.42
C SER A 105 9.86 9.07 17.31
N VAL A 106 10.83 9.74 16.69
CA VAL A 106 11.73 9.16 15.71
C VAL A 106 13.16 9.30 16.20
N GLN A 107 13.89 8.22 16.27
CA GLN A 107 15.30 8.18 16.63
C GLN A 107 16.13 7.73 15.45
N ILE A 108 17.13 8.53 15.07
CA ILE A 108 18.02 8.25 13.96
C ILE A 108 19.45 8.18 14.48
N SER A 109 20.18 7.17 14.05
CA SER A 109 21.58 6.98 14.41
C SER A 109 22.37 6.37 13.27
N GLU A 110 23.67 6.50 13.32
CA GLU A 110 24.60 5.90 12.37
C GLU A 110 25.56 4.95 13.11
N GLN A 111 25.90 3.83 12.45
CA GLN A 111 26.84 2.87 13.00
C GLN A 111 28.26 3.47 12.99
N GLY A 112 28.94 3.41 14.13
CA GLY A 112 30.29 3.97 14.28
C GLY A 112 30.32 5.46 14.61
N SER A 113 29.20 6.18 14.50
CA SER A 113 29.12 7.59 14.88
C SER A 113 28.65 7.76 16.32
N PHE A 114 29.16 8.79 16.99
CA PHE A 114 28.69 9.17 18.31
C PHE A 114 27.45 10.08 18.21
N GLY A 115 26.45 9.76 19.02
CA GLY A 115 25.23 10.55 19.09
C GLY A 115 24.04 9.95 18.33
N ARG A 116 22.92 10.65 18.42
CA ARG A 116 21.65 10.36 17.73
C ARG A 116 20.89 11.65 17.49
N ALA A 117 20.17 11.71 16.40
CA ALA A 117 19.09 12.69 16.22
C ALA A 117 17.80 12.08 16.79
N GLN A 118 17.02 12.91 17.47
CA GLN A 118 15.72 12.53 18.01
C GLN A 118 14.72 13.63 17.70
N LEU A 119 13.58 13.22 17.15
CA LEU A 119 12.41 14.07 16.97
C LEU A 119 11.34 13.58 17.96
N ASN A 120 10.69 14.50 18.65
CA ASN A 120 9.62 14.20 19.58
C ASN A 120 8.39 15.06 19.25
N LYS A 121 7.21 14.44 19.21
CA LYS A 121 5.96 15.10 18.83
C LYS A 121 5.63 16.34 19.68
N VAL A 122 6.01 16.34 20.97
CA VAL A 122 5.72 17.46 21.87
C VAL A 122 6.60 18.66 21.52
N GLU A 123 7.89 18.44 21.21
CA GLU A 123 8.84 19.48 20.81
C GLU A 123 8.46 20.06 19.44
N GLU A 124 8.07 19.18 18.51
CA GLU A 124 7.66 19.57 17.15
C GLU A 124 6.21 20.09 17.07
N LYS A 125 5.47 20.04 18.20
CA LYS A 125 4.06 20.49 18.31
C LYS A 125 3.15 19.82 17.28
N VAL A 126 3.30 18.52 17.12
CA VAL A 126 2.50 17.68 16.22
C VAL A 126 1.77 16.61 17.03
N GLU A 127 0.66 16.12 16.51
CA GLU A 127 -0.08 15.01 17.13
C GLU A 127 0.71 13.70 17.09
N SER A 128 1.31 13.42 15.95
CA SER A 128 2.23 12.29 15.71
C SER A 128 3.08 12.58 14.47
N PHE A 129 4.13 11.80 14.22
CA PHE A 129 4.89 11.86 12.95
C PHE A 129 4.22 11.07 11.83
N GLY A 130 3.24 10.25 12.16
CA GLY A 130 2.49 9.39 11.25
C GLY A 130 2.01 8.13 11.96
N GLN A 131 1.61 7.15 11.19
CA GLN A 131 1.06 5.89 11.67
C GLN A 131 1.69 4.72 10.91
N VAL A 132 1.95 3.59 11.56
CA VAL A 132 2.35 2.36 10.88
C VAL A 132 1.15 1.43 10.81
N ILE A 133 0.83 0.96 9.61
CA ILE A 133 -0.31 0.09 9.36
C ILE A 133 0.12 -1.14 8.56
N GLU A 134 -0.49 -2.28 8.84
CA GLU A 134 -0.30 -3.50 8.05
C GLU A 134 -0.96 -3.35 6.68
N ASN A 135 -0.22 -3.64 5.61
CA ASN A 135 -0.71 -3.51 4.23
C ASN A 135 -1.94 -4.40 3.96
N ALA A 136 -1.98 -5.57 4.58
CA ALA A 136 -3.13 -6.46 4.47
C ALA A 136 -4.42 -5.81 5.00
N TRP A 137 -4.35 -5.12 6.13
CA TRP A 137 -5.49 -4.39 6.69
C TRP A 137 -5.87 -3.19 5.83
N LEU A 138 -4.89 -2.38 5.45
CA LEU A 138 -5.12 -1.22 4.59
C LEU A 138 -5.80 -1.64 3.28
N GLY A 139 -5.27 -2.65 2.59
CA GLY A 139 -5.83 -3.13 1.33
C GLY A 139 -7.25 -3.68 1.47
N ARG A 140 -7.52 -4.42 2.57
CA ARG A 140 -8.85 -4.91 2.89
C ARG A 140 -9.87 -3.77 3.03
N LYS A 141 -9.55 -2.76 3.85
CA LYS A 141 -10.46 -1.65 4.11
C LYS A 141 -10.68 -0.77 2.87
N LEU A 142 -9.64 -0.54 2.08
CA LEU A 142 -9.75 0.14 0.78
C LEU A 142 -10.67 -0.62 -0.17
N LEU A 143 -10.50 -1.94 -0.29
CA LEU A 143 -11.33 -2.76 -1.18
C LEU A 143 -12.80 -2.78 -0.73
N LEU A 144 -13.07 -2.96 0.57
CA LEU A 144 -14.44 -2.93 1.10
C LEU A 144 -15.11 -1.58 0.84
N ALA A 145 -14.42 -0.47 1.10
CA ALA A 145 -14.96 0.86 0.83
C ALA A 145 -15.23 1.08 -0.68
N ALA A 146 -14.34 0.62 -1.55
CA ALA A 146 -14.54 0.70 -2.99
C ALA A 146 -15.73 -0.15 -3.47
N GLN A 147 -15.92 -1.35 -2.92
CA GLN A 147 -17.07 -2.23 -3.22
C GLN A 147 -18.42 -1.63 -2.78
N GLN A 148 -18.42 -0.84 -1.72
CA GLN A 148 -19.62 -0.18 -1.19
C GLN A 148 -19.96 1.13 -1.92
N SER A 149 -19.02 1.71 -2.62
CA SER A 149 -19.24 2.97 -3.35
C SER A 149 -20.07 2.76 -4.62
N PRO A 150 -21.18 3.49 -4.80
CA PRO A 150 -21.96 3.44 -6.05
C PRO A 150 -21.25 4.08 -7.25
N LEU A 151 -20.18 4.85 -7.01
CA LEU A 151 -19.40 5.56 -8.02
C LEU A 151 -18.19 4.77 -8.52
N ILE A 152 -17.92 3.58 -7.95
CA ILE A 152 -16.76 2.76 -8.32
C ILE A 152 -17.23 1.43 -8.90
N ILE A 153 -16.81 1.14 -10.13
CA ILE A 153 -16.96 -0.18 -10.73
C ILE A 153 -15.62 -0.91 -10.63
N LEU A 154 -15.61 -2.08 -10.00
CA LEU A 154 -14.43 -2.93 -9.89
C LEU A 154 -14.55 -4.07 -10.90
N ILE A 155 -13.53 -4.25 -11.73
CA ILE A 155 -13.37 -5.35 -12.68
C ILE A 155 -12.06 -6.04 -12.34
N ASP A 156 -12.14 -7.19 -11.68
CA ASP A 156 -10.96 -8.00 -11.36
C ASP A 156 -10.73 -9.09 -12.41
N ASN A 157 -9.58 -9.79 -12.30
CA ASN A 157 -9.16 -10.79 -13.25
C ASN A 157 -9.13 -10.25 -14.70
N ALA A 158 -8.77 -8.96 -14.86
CA ALA A 158 -8.80 -8.20 -16.10
C ALA A 158 -7.38 -7.77 -16.52
N SER A 159 -6.89 -8.37 -17.58
CA SER A 159 -5.58 -8.05 -18.17
C SER A 159 -5.73 -7.07 -19.31
N VAL A 160 -5.04 -5.93 -19.24
CA VAL A 160 -5.07 -4.90 -20.29
C VAL A 160 -4.27 -5.37 -21.50
N ASN A 161 -4.86 -5.28 -22.68
CA ASN A 161 -4.25 -5.70 -23.95
C ASN A 161 -3.78 -4.48 -24.79
N THR A 162 -4.64 -3.45 -24.93
CA THR A 162 -4.33 -2.26 -25.72
C THR A 162 -4.83 -0.99 -25.06
N VAL A 163 -4.17 0.13 -25.36
CA VAL A 163 -4.59 1.49 -25.02
C VAL A 163 -4.50 2.34 -26.27
N ALA A 164 -5.62 2.90 -26.70
CA ALA A 164 -5.71 3.80 -27.85
C ALA A 164 -6.24 5.16 -27.41
N GLN A 165 -5.55 6.23 -27.76
CA GLN A 165 -5.95 7.60 -27.44
C GLN A 165 -6.60 8.25 -28.66
N GLN A 166 -7.66 9.01 -28.42
CA GLN A 166 -8.41 9.79 -29.38
C GLN A 166 -8.49 11.26 -28.93
N ALA A 167 -8.97 12.14 -29.78
CA ALA A 167 -9.06 13.56 -29.43
C ALA A 167 -9.97 13.81 -28.21
N ASP A 168 -11.02 13.02 -28.06
CA ASP A 168 -12.07 13.15 -27.03
C ASP A 168 -11.99 12.12 -25.88
N GLY A 169 -11.14 11.10 -26.01
CA GLY A 169 -11.06 10.06 -24.97
C GLY A 169 -9.94 9.05 -25.13
N VAL A 170 -10.01 8.03 -24.30
CA VAL A 170 -9.14 6.84 -24.31
C VAL A 170 -10.00 5.60 -24.42
N THR A 171 -9.63 4.70 -25.34
CA THR A 171 -10.20 3.35 -25.44
C THR A 171 -9.18 2.35 -24.92
N LEU A 172 -9.59 1.49 -23.99
CA LEU A 172 -8.79 0.43 -23.44
C LEU A 172 -9.45 -0.91 -23.77
N SER A 173 -8.69 -1.88 -24.32
CA SER A 173 -9.14 -3.25 -24.42
C SER A 173 -8.50 -4.12 -23.34
N PHE A 174 -9.26 -5.11 -22.85
CA PHE A 174 -8.83 -6.06 -21.84
C PHE A 174 -9.48 -7.41 -22.04
N SER A 175 -8.83 -8.47 -21.53
CA SER A 175 -9.37 -9.82 -21.48
C SER A 175 -9.61 -10.23 -20.02
N SER A 176 -10.73 -10.95 -19.79
CA SER A 176 -11.04 -11.55 -18.49
C SER A 176 -10.72 -13.04 -18.51
N ASP A 177 -10.35 -13.61 -17.35
CA ASP A 177 -10.07 -15.04 -17.16
C ASP A 177 -8.90 -15.59 -18.02
N GLY A 178 -8.05 -14.72 -18.58
CA GLY A 178 -6.93 -15.12 -19.42
C GLY A 178 -7.33 -15.67 -20.81
N GLU A 179 -8.61 -15.58 -21.17
CA GLU A 179 -9.14 -16.02 -22.47
C GLU A 179 -9.07 -14.87 -23.48
N ALA A 180 -8.15 -14.96 -24.43
CA ALA A 180 -7.99 -13.97 -25.49
C ALA A 180 -9.23 -13.82 -26.40
N GLU A 181 -10.12 -14.80 -26.39
CA GLU A 181 -11.36 -14.79 -27.19
C GLU A 181 -12.45 -13.88 -26.63
N ASN A 182 -12.33 -13.44 -25.37
CA ASN A 182 -13.30 -12.56 -24.68
C ASN A 182 -12.76 -11.14 -24.50
N GLU A 183 -12.24 -10.53 -25.56
CA GLU A 183 -11.80 -9.14 -25.50
C GLU A 183 -12.97 -8.18 -25.31
N GLN A 184 -12.87 -7.34 -24.30
CA GLN A 184 -13.83 -6.29 -23.98
C GLN A 184 -13.18 -4.92 -24.13
N GLN A 185 -13.98 -3.88 -24.37
CA GLN A 185 -13.49 -2.52 -24.52
C GLN A 185 -14.22 -1.57 -23.57
N LEU A 186 -13.48 -0.62 -23.03
CA LEU A 186 -13.97 0.49 -22.23
C LEU A 186 -13.45 1.81 -22.79
N GLN A 187 -14.30 2.85 -22.67
CA GLN A 187 -13.95 4.20 -23.06
C GLN A 187 -14.06 5.15 -21.87
N ALA A 188 -13.18 6.14 -21.80
CA ALA A 188 -13.24 7.20 -20.80
C ALA A 188 -12.54 8.47 -21.28
N SER A 189 -12.76 9.55 -20.56
CA SER A 189 -12.08 10.82 -20.84
C SER A 189 -10.59 10.78 -20.46
N VAL A 190 -10.26 10.02 -19.40
CA VAL A 190 -8.90 9.91 -18.85
C VAL A 190 -8.63 8.49 -18.38
N LEU A 191 -7.40 8.02 -18.58
CA LEU A 191 -6.90 6.78 -18.02
C LEU A 191 -5.78 7.07 -17.02
N VAL A 192 -5.84 6.44 -15.83
CA VAL A 192 -4.81 6.53 -14.79
C VAL A 192 -4.22 5.15 -14.52
N ALA A 193 -2.93 4.98 -14.79
CA ALA A 193 -2.21 3.74 -14.60
C ALA A 193 -1.56 3.69 -13.21
N CYS A 194 -2.05 2.78 -12.36
CA CYS A 194 -1.55 2.44 -11.03
C CYS A 194 -1.09 0.97 -10.95
N ASP A 195 -0.73 0.36 -12.09
CA ASP A 195 -0.51 -1.08 -12.31
C ASP A 195 0.90 -1.57 -11.91
N GLY A 196 1.59 -0.78 -11.09
CA GLY A 196 2.81 -1.19 -10.42
C GLY A 196 4.10 -0.94 -11.23
N ARG A 197 5.21 -1.43 -10.67
CA ARG A 197 6.57 -1.20 -11.20
C ARG A 197 6.72 -1.61 -12.66
N ASP A 198 6.18 -2.77 -13.03
CA ASP A 198 6.29 -3.35 -14.36
C ASP A 198 5.05 -3.02 -15.21
N SER A 199 4.57 -1.78 -15.11
CA SER A 199 3.34 -1.26 -15.69
C SER A 199 3.17 -1.64 -17.17
N THR A 200 2.11 -2.39 -17.46
CA THR A 200 1.68 -2.73 -18.83
C THR A 200 1.23 -1.49 -19.59
N VAL A 201 0.45 -0.61 -18.93
CA VAL A 201 -0.04 0.63 -19.56
C VAL A 201 1.12 1.53 -19.96
N ARG A 202 2.13 1.69 -19.09
CA ARG A 202 3.34 2.48 -19.42
C ARG A 202 4.04 1.94 -20.66
N GLN A 203 4.16 0.61 -20.78
CA GLN A 203 4.77 -0.05 -21.95
C GLN A 203 3.93 0.16 -23.22
N LEU A 204 2.61 0.00 -23.15
CA LEU A 204 1.69 0.21 -24.26
C LEU A 204 1.71 1.67 -24.77
N LEU A 205 1.96 2.62 -23.88
CA LEU A 205 2.13 4.04 -24.22
C LEU A 205 3.55 4.40 -24.70
N ASN A 206 4.46 3.42 -24.80
CA ASN A 206 5.87 3.62 -25.15
C ASN A 206 6.57 4.66 -24.27
N ILE A 207 6.20 4.73 -22.99
CA ILE A 207 6.88 5.57 -22.01
C ILE A 207 8.08 4.82 -21.45
N GLY A 208 9.27 5.34 -21.72
CA GLY A 208 10.54 4.78 -21.23
C GLY A 208 10.71 4.93 -19.73
N THR A 209 11.73 4.28 -19.17
CA THR A 209 12.09 4.38 -17.76
C THR A 209 13.60 4.50 -17.59
N THR A 210 14.00 5.30 -16.61
CA THR A 210 15.36 5.28 -16.07
C THR A 210 15.40 4.40 -14.84
N THR A 211 16.18 3.32 -14.91
CA THR A 211 16.33 2.35 -13.82
C THR A 211 17.72 2.43 -13.20
N TYR A 212 17.78 2.43 -11.88
CA TYR A 212 19.01 2.31 -11.11
C TYR A 212 18.88 1.16 -10.12
N ASP A 213 19.72 0.13 -10.27
CA ASP A 213 19.79 -1.00 -9.35
C ASP A 213 20.70 -0.61 -8.16
N TYR A 214 20.17 -0.68 -6.95
CA TYR A 214 20.96 -0.40 -5.74
C TYR A 214 21.87 -1.56 -5.35
N GLN A 215 21.70 -2.73 -5.97
CA GLN A 215 22.38 -3.97 -5.57
C GLN A 215 22.13 -4.30 -4.10
N GLN A 216 20.95 -3.97 -3.63
CA GLN A 216 20.49 -4.16 -2.26
C GLN A 216 19.11 -4.83 -2.24
N THR A 217 18.85 -5.56 -1.16
CA THR A 217 17.59 -6.23 -0.89
C THR A 217 17.08 -5.77 0.47
N ALA A 218 15.80 -5.41 0.56
CA ALA A 218 15.13 -5.12 1.83
C ALA A 218 14.54 -6.41 2.40
N ILE A 219 14.94 -6.79 3.60
CA ILE A 219 14.28 -7.80 4.42
C ILE A 219 13.21 -7.10 5.23
N VAL A 220 11.96 -7.52 5.05
CA VAL A 220 10.80 -6.94 5.75
C VAL A 220 10.09 -8.03 6.53
N GLY A 221 9.74 -7.73 7.76
CA GLY A 221 9.04 -8.68 8.63
C GLY A 221 8.60 -8.06 9.95
N VAL A 222 8.13 -8.90 10.85
CA VAL A 222 7.69 -8.51 12.19
C VAL A 222 8.55 -9.22 13.21
N VAL A 223 8.92 -8.52 14.26
CA VAL A 223 9.64 -9.04 15.43
C VAL A 223 8.95 -8.61 16.72
N GLU A 224 9.29 -9.31 17.81
CA GLU A 224 8.92 -8.92 19.17
C GLU A 224 10.18 -8.59 19.97
N THR A 225 10.02 -7.64 20.90
CA THR A 225 11.10 -7.23 21.79
C THR A 225 10.71 -7.44 23.26
N ASP A 226 11.69 -7.50 24.16
CA ASP A 226 11.48 -7.62 25.62
C ASP A 226 11.02 -6.30 26.28
N ARG A 227 10.89 -5.22 25.49
CA ARG A 227 10.44 -3.90 25.95
C ARG A 227 9.38 -3.34 25.04
N PRO A 228 8.40 -2.62 25.58
CA PRO A 228 7.39 -1.94 24.78
C PRO A 228 8.03 -0.88 23.87
N HIS A 229 7.43 -0.69 22.70
CA HIS A 229 7.95 0.27 21.71
C HIS A 229 7.69 1.74 22.07
N GLU A 230 6.79 2.03 23.00
CA GLU A 230 6.43 3.40 23.42
C GLU A 230 6.19 4.36 22.25
N HIS A 231 5.69 3.84 21.15
CA HIS A 231 5.45 4.58 19.89
C HIS A 231 6.71 5.22 19.28
N VAL A 232 7.88 4.61 19.50
CA VAL A 232 9.16 5.07 18.97
C VAL A 232 9.53 4.31 17.71
N ALA A 233 9.72 5.04 16.61
CA ALA A 233 10.38 4.54 15.40
C ALA A 233 11.89 4.75 15.53
N ILE A 234 12.68 3.73 15.22
CA ILE A 234 14.14 3.80 15.32
C ILE A 234 14.75 3.42 13.98
N GLU A 235 15.58 4.29 13.44
CA GLU A 235 16.33 4.04 12.21
C GLU A 235 17.83 4.10 12.49
N ARG A 236 18.56 3.13 11.96
CA ARG A 236 20.01 3.04 12.09
C ARG A 236 20.64 2.86 10.72
N PHE A 237 21.44 3.82 10.33
CA PHE A 237 22.24 3.73 9.10
C PHE A 237 23.50 2.90 9.35
N SER A 238 23.83 2.04 8.43
CA SER A 238 25.06 1.24 8.43
C SER A 238 25.68 1.27 7.01
N PRO A 239 26.97 0.90 6.86
CA PRO A 239 27.59 0.79 5.55
C PRO A 239 26.89 -0.21 4.62
N ALA A 240 26.22 -1.23 5.15
CA ALA A 240 25.46 -2.22 4.38
C ALA A 240 24.06 -1.69 3.94
N GLY A 241 23.56 -0.67 4.60
CA GLY A 241 22.24 -0.06 4.35
C GLY A 241 21.51 0.32 5.64
N PRO A 242 20.34 0.96 5.51
CA PRO A 242 19.50 1.32 6.64
C PRO A 242 18.83 0.11 7.28
N LEU A 243 18.63 0.19 8.58
CA LEU A 243 17.88 -0.75 9.38
C LEU A 243 16.87 0.03 10.24
N ALA A 244 15.57 -0.14 9.94
CA ALA A 244 14.48 0.53 10.64
C ALA A 244 13.67 -0.46 11.47
N VAL A 245 13.26 -0.04 12.64
CA VAL A 245 12.36 -0.78 13.54
C VAL A 245 11.24 0.18 13.94
N LEU A 246 10.00 -0.16 13.53
CA LEU A 246 8.82 0.69 13.66
C LEU A 246 7.81 0.06 14.62
N PRO A 247 7.05 0.86 15.40
CA PRO A 247 6.03 0.34 16.28
C PRO A 247 4.85 -0.25 15.49
N LEU A 248 4.28 -1.37 15.95
CA LEU A 248 3.07 -1.98 15.39
C LEU A 248 2.01 -2.14 16.48
N THR A 249 0.75 -2.12 16.07
CA THR A 249 -0.35 -2.55 16.93
C THR A 249 -0.24 -4.05 17.20
N ASP A 250 -0.62 -4.44 18.40
CA ASP A 250 -0.77 -5.85 18.72
C ASP A 250 -2.00 -6.42 18.04
N PRO A 251 -2.00 -7.72 17.71
CA PRO A 251 -3.20 -8.37 17.24
C PRO A 251 -4.30 -8.23 18.30
N GLU A 252 -5.50 -7.84 17.90
CA GLU A 252 -6.66 -7.98 18.78
C GLU A 252 -6.77 -9.45 19.22
N GLY A 253 -6.93 -9.66 20.51
CA GLY A 253 -6.73 -10.93 21.16
C GLY A 253 -7.56 -12.08 20.58
N ASP A 254 -6.88 -13.16 20.29
CA ASP A 254 -7.48 -14.49 20.21
C ASP A 254 -7.83 -15.05 21.61
N GLY A 255 -7.90 -14.18 22.62
CA GLY A 255 -8.12 -14.55 24.03
C GLY A 255 -6.92 -15.20 24.71
N ASN A 256 -5.75 -15.19 24.07
CA ASN A 256 -4.54 -15.75 24.60
C ASN A 256 -3.64 -14.60 25.09
N ASP A 257 -3.62 -14.35 26.39
CA ASP A 257 -2.83 -13.30 27.09
C ASP A 257 -1.30 -13.40 26.90
N LYS A 258 -0.85 -14.13 25.85
CA LYS A 258 0.58 -14.34 25.58
C LYS A 258 1.28 -13.13 24.97
N TYR A 259 0.51 -12.21 24.36
CA TYR A 259 1.09 -11.03 23.74
C TYR A 259 0.96 -9.83 24.68
N GLN A 260 2.07 -9.37 25.20
CA GLN A 260 2.09 -8.12 25.96
C GLN A 260 1.94 -6.94 25.01
N HIS A 261 1.14 -5.94 25.38
CA HIS A 261 0.87 -4.79 24.52
C HIS A 261 2.12 -3.96 24.22
N GLY A 262 2.29 -3.60 22.95
CA GLY A 262 3.35 -2.70 22.51
C GLY A 262 4.71 -3.34 22.25
N TYR A 263 4.80 -4.66 22.17
CA TYR A 263 6.07 -5.38 21.96
C TYR A 263 6.34 -5.73 20.51
N ARG A 264 5.33 -5.67 19.63
CA ARG A 264 5.48 -5.94 18.20
C ARG A 264 6.09 -4.75 17.46
N ARG A 265 6.99 -5.07 16.54
CA ARG A 265 7.65 -4.07 15.69
C ARG A 265 7.78 -4.58 14.26
N SER A 266 7.62 -3.67 13.29
CA SER A 266 8.02 -3.91 11.92
C SER A 266 9.52 -3.71 11.78
N VAL A 267 10.19 -4.60 11.05
CA VAL A 267 11.61 -4.47 10.67
C VAL A 267 11.70 -4.26 9.17
N VAL A 268 12.48 -3.26 8.77
CA VAL A 268 12.95 -3.08 7.39
C VAL A 268 14.46 -3.02 7.44
N TRP A 269 15.11 -4.09 6.96
CA TRP A 269 16.57 -4.22 7.01
C TRP A 269 17.12 -4.35 5.59
N VAL A 270 17.92 -3.40 5.18
CA VAL A 270 18.57 -3.42 3.87
C VAL A 270 19.92 -4.12 3.98
N CYS A 271 20.14 -5.10 3.09
CA CYS A 271 21.38 -5.86 2.96
C CYS A 271 21.83 -5.88 1.48
N PRO A 272 23.11 -6.22 1.21
CA PRO A 272 23.57 -6.48 -0.17
C PRO A 272 22.78 -7.62 -0.81
N THR A 273 22.49 -7.50 -2.11
CA THR A 273 21.84 -8.57 -2.86
C THR A 273 22.68 -9.85 -2.84
N GLY A 274 22.03 -11.00 -2.67
CA GLY A 274 22.65 -12.31 -2.54
C GLY A 274 22.92 -12.74 -1.10
N GLU A 275 22.69 -11.86 -0.13
CA GLU A 275 22.83 -12.17 1.30
C GLU A 275 21.49 -12.47 2.01
N GLU A 276 20.37 -12.30 1.32
CA GLU A 276 19.01 -12.35 1.87
C GLU A 276 18.67 -13.71 2.51
N THR A 277 19.15 -14.82 1.95
CA THR A 277 18.84 -16.18 2.43
C THR A 277 19.16 -16.36 3.91
N LYS A 278 20.30 -15.83 4.36
CA LYS A 278 20.72 -15.93 5.78
C LYS A 278 19.78 -15.23 6.77
N TYR A 279 18.91 -14.34 6.28
CA TYR A 279 17.96 -13.62 7.11
C TYR A 279 16.54 -14.20 7.07
N LEU A 280 16.28 -15.17 6.17
CA LEU A 280 14.94 -15.69 5.93
C LEU A 280 14.70 -17.07 6.57
N GLU A 281 15.70 -17.93 6.60
CA GLU A 281 15.53 -19.37 6.88
C GLU A 281 15.59 -19.72 8.38
N ASP A 282 16.42 -19.04 9.17
CA ASP A 282 16.67 -19.35 10.58
C ASP A 282 16.29 -18.15 11.48
N ASP A 283 15.28 -18.34 12.31
CA ASP A 283 14.80 -17.29 13.23
C ASP A 283 15.82 -16.95 14.31
N ALA A 284 16.53 -17.95 14.86
CA ALA A 284 17.51 -17.71 15.91
C ALA A 284 18.73 -16.95 15.37
N GLN A 285 19.22 -17.34 14.19
CA GLN A 285 20.30 -16.65 13.50
C GLN A 285 19.89 -15.22 13.12
N PHE A 286 18.68 -15.05 12.60
CA PHE A 286 18.15 -13.73 12.25
C PHE A 286 18.11 -12.81 13.47
N LEU A 287 17.51 -13.25 14.58
CA LEU A 287 17.40 -12.46 15.81
C LEU A 287 18.78 -12.10 16.38
N GLN A 288 19.71 -13.05 16.39
CA GLN A 288 21.08 -12.79 16.84
C GLN A 288 21.78 -11.74 15.97
N THR A 289 21.66 -11.88 14.64
CA THR A 289 22.30 -10.95 13.69
C THR A 289 21.64 -9.56 13.75
N LEU A 290 20.31 -9.52 13.88
CA LEU A 290 19.55 -8.29 14.07
C LEU A 290 19.96 -7.58 15.36
N GLN A 291 20.10 -8.31 16.47
CA GLN A 291 20.54 -7.77 17.76
C GLN A 291 21.94 -7.17 17.67
N GLN A 292 22.86 -7.86 16.99
CA GLN A 292 24.23 -7.35 16.79
C GLN A 292 24.25 -6.08 15.95
N ALA A 293 23.47 -6.04 14.85
CA ALA A 293 23.40 -4.90 13.97
C ALA A 293 22.71 -3.69 14.62
N PHE A 294 21.64 -3.92 15.38
CA PHE A 294 20.80 -2.88 15.97
C PHE A 294 21.27 -2.41 17.35
N GLY A 295 21.86 -3.31 18.15
CA GLY A 295 22.23 -3.06 19.55
C GLY A 295 21.01 -3.15 20.47
N GLN A 296 21.10 -2.52 21.65
CA GLN A 296 20.09 -2.61 22.73
C GLN A 296 19.01 -1.51 22.72
N ARG A 297 18.94 -0.71 21.67
CA ARG A 297 18.04 0.46 21.64
C ARG A 297 16.57 0.11 21.66
N ALA A 298 16.19 -0.98 21.00
CA ALA A 298 14.82 -1.48 21.01
C ALA A 298 14.55 -2.49 22.14
N GLY A 299 15.55 -2.81 22.97
CA GLY A 299 15.56 -3.96 23.87
C GLY A 299 16.15 -5.19 23.20
N THR A 300 15.84 -6.38 23.73
CA THR A 300 16.23 -7.66 23.16
C THR A 300 15.17 -8.16 22.19
N PHE A 301 15.56 -8.57 20.99
CA PHE A 301 14.67 -9.21 20.05
C PHE A 301 14.43 -10.67 20.46
N VAL A 302 13.19 -11.01 20.80
CA VAL A 302 12.83 -12.31 21.42
C VAL A 302 12.09 -13.25 20.49
N ALA A 303 11.40 -12.72 19.49
CA ALA A 303 10.68 -13.53 18.50
C ALA A 303 10.70 -12.88 17.11
N ALA A 304 10.64 -13.70 16.08
CA ALA A 304 10.53 -13.28 14.68
C ALA A 304 9.35 -13.96 13.99
N GLY A 305 8.61 -13.17 13.23
CA GLY A 305 7.57 -13.65 12.35
C GLY A 305 8.06 -13.93 10.92
N ARG A 306 7.14 -14.14 9.99
CA ARG A 306 7.46 -14.29 8.58
C ARG A 306 8.19 -13.06 8.05
N ARG A 307 9.18 -13.31 7.21
CA ARG A 307 10.00 -12.29 6.57
C ARG A 307 9.95 -12.48 5.06
N GLY A 308 10.00 -11.37 4.33
CA GLY A 308 10.12 -11.35 2.87
C GLY A 308 11.33 -10.57 2.43
N ALA A 309 11.91 -10.93 1.28
CA ALA A 309 13.02 -10.23 0.66
C ALA A 309 12.55 -9.51 -0.62
N TYR A 310 12.90 -8.24 -0.74
CA TYR A 310 12.45 -7.36 -1.82
C TYR A 310 13.65 -6.66 -2.45
N PRO A 311 14.06 -7.03 -3.68
CA PRO A 311 15.15 -6.36 -4.39
C PRO A 311 14.84 -4.87 -4.58
N LEU A 312 15.82 -4.02 -4.31
CA LEU A 312 15.69 -2.58 -4.35
C LEU A 312 16.23 -2.00 -5.64
N SER A 313 15.40 -1.25 -6.32
CA SER A 313 15.79 -0.44 -7.47
C SER A 313 14.99 0.84 -7.49
N ARG A 314 15.58 1.90 -8.04
CA ARG A 314 14.84 3.09 -8.43
C ARG A 314 14.38 2.92 -9.88
N VAL A 315 13.11 3.10 -10.13
CA VAL A 315 12.53 3.16 -11.47
C VAL A 315 11.79 4.48 -11.58
N LEU A 316 12.13 5.27 -12.57
CA LEU A 316 11.43 6.53 -12.85
C LEU A 316 10.93 6.48 -14.30
N ALA A 317 9.64 6.72 -14.50
CA ALA A 317 9.09 6.91 -15.83
C ALA A 317 9.63 8.23 -16.42
N ASP A 318 9.94 8.24 -17.69
CA ASP A 318 10.50 9.41 -18.37
C ASP A 318 9.49 10.57 -18.43
N LYS A 319 8.20 10.23 -18.37
CA LYS A 319 7.09 11.17 -18.23
C LYS A 319 5.93 10.51 -17.49
N GLN A 320 5.14 11.31 -16.78
CA GLN A 320 3.97 10.84 -16.05
C GLN A 320 2.66 11.10 -16.79
N VAL A 321 2.67 11.92 -17.82
CA VAL A 321 1.50 12.24 -18.62
C VAL A 321 1.80 12.03 -20.10
N GLU A 322 0.92 11.32 -20.78
CA GLU A 322 0.92 11.14 -22.23
C GLU A 322 -0.50 11.32 -22.75
N GLY A 323 -0.76 12.47 -23.34
CA GLY A 323 -2.10 12.82 -23.81
C GLY A 323 -3.14 12.75 -22.70
N ARG A 324 -4.07 11.80 -22.81
CA ARG A 324 -5.14 11.56 -21.81
C ARG A 324 -4.81 10.45 -20.79
N CYS A 325 -3.57 10.01 -20.77
CA CYS A 325 -3.12 8.97 -19.85
C CYS A 325 -2.17 9.55 -18.80
N VAL A 326 -2.40 9.19 -17.54
CA VAL A 326 -1.55 9.55 -16.39
C VAL A 326 -0.94 8.28 -15.80
N ILE A 327 0.36 8.29 -15.55
CA ILE A 327 1.08 7.21 -14.88
C ILE A 327 1.31 7.62 -13.42
N MET A 328 0.85 6.82 -12.45
CA MET A 328 0.89 7.13 -11.03
C MET A 328 1.34 5.94 -10.18
N GLY A 329 1.75 6.20 -8.96
CA GLY A 329 2.21 5.16 -8.06
C GLY A 329 3.53 4.53 -8.52
N ASN A 330 3.71 3.23 -8.25
CA ASN A 330 4.91 2.51 -8.67
C ASN A 330 5.07 2.42 -10.20
N ALA A 331 4.01 2.66 -10.96
CA ALA A 331 4.09 2.78 -12.42
C ALA A 331 4.87 4.03 -12.85
N ALA A 332 4.78 5.12 -12.08
CA ALA A 332 5.53 6.35 -12.32
C ALA A 332 6.91 6.34 -11.68
N HIS A 333 6.97 5.93 -10.42
CA HIS A 333 8.22 5.93 -9.66
C HIS A 333 8.25 4.86 -8.57
N THR A 334 9.29 4.06 -8.58
CA THR A 334 9.66 3.16 -7.49
C THR A 334 10.89 3.74 -6.81
N LEU A 335 10.82 3.90 -5.50
CA LEU A 335 11.87 4.57 -4.71
C LEU A 335 12.47 3.61 -3.69
N HIS A 336 13.66 3.96 -3.19
CA HIS A 336 14.27 3.26 -2.05
C HIS A 336 13.37 3.41 -0.80
N PRO A 337 13.21 2.36 0.04
CA PRO A 337 12.30 2.38 1.18
C PRO A 337 12.74 3.26 2.36
N VAL A 338 13.86 3.98 2.25
CA VAL A 338 14.33 4.91 3.27
C VAL A 338 13.21 5.88 3.66
N ALA A 339 12.96 6.00 4.95
CA ALA A 339 11.92 6.84 5.54
C ALA A 339 10.48 6.55 5.04
N GLY A 340 10.21 5.41 4.38
CA GLY A 340 8.85 4.99 3.99
C GLY A 340 8.10 5.94 3.07
N GLN A 341 8.80 6.72 2.22
CA GLN A 341 8.18 7.83 1.47
C GLN A 341 7.43 7.40 0.20
N GLY A 342 7.69 6.21 -0.36
CA GLY A 342 7.14 5.83 -1.67
C GLY A 342 5.61 5.91 -1.72
N PHE A 343 4.91 5.23 -0.83
CA PHE A 343 3.45 5.26 -0.78
C PHE A 343 2.89 6.66 -0.46
N ASN A 344 3.52 7.39 0.46
CA ASN A 344 3.08 8.72 0.88
C ASN A 344 3.16 9.75 -0.25
N LEU A 345 4.17 9.64 -1.13
CA LEU A 345 4.28 10.47 -2.32
C LEU A 345 3.14 10.16 -3.30
N CYS A 346 2.89 8.87 -3.57
CA CYS A 346 1.78 8.45 -4.44
C CYS A 346 0.42 8.94 -3.92
N MET A 347 0.21 8.97 -2.61
CA MET A 347 -1.04 9.47 -2.01
C MET A 347 -1.22 10.97 -2.18
N ARG A 348 -0.13 11.75 -2.15
CA ARG A 348 -0.17 13.18 -2.46
C ARG A 348 -0.52 13.42 -3.92
N ASP A 349 0.12 12.67 -4.84
CA ASP A 349 -0.16 12.76 -6.26
C ASP A 349 -1.63 12.40 -6.56
N ALA A 350 -2.13 11.30 -5.98
CA ALA A 350 -3.52 10.86 -6.11
C ALA A 350 -4.51 11.91 -5.59
N HIS A 351 -4.24 12.50 -4.43
CA HIS A 351 -5.08 13.52 -3.84
C HIS A 351 -5.14 14.79 -4.71
N VAL A 352 -3.97 15.29 -5.15
CA VAL A 352 -3.92 16.48 -6.00
C VAL A 352 -4.60 16.23 -7.34
N LEU A 353 -4.36 15.07 -7.97
CA LEU A 353 -5.00 14.74 -9.24
C LEU A 353 -6.54 14.66 -9.09
N ALA A 354 -7.05 14.01 -8.04
CA ALA A 354 -8.49 13.95 -7.80
C ALA A 354 -9.11 15.33 -7.60
N GLN A 355 -8.44 16.22 -6.85
CA GLN A 355 -8.88 17.61 -6.68
C GLN A 355 -8.87 18.42 -7.98
N MET A 356 -7.90 18.18 -8.88
CA MET A 356 -7.84 18.90 -10.17
C MET A 356 -8.90 18.41 -11.16
N MET A 357 -9.44 17.21 -10.96
CA MET A 357 -10.48 16.62 -11.80
C MET A 357 -11.90 16.95 -11.32
N SER A 358 -12.05 17.46 -10.08
CA SER A 358 -13.33 17.91 -9.52
C SER A 358 -13.62 19.36 -9.97
#